data_bc7dfe057c82c0d1bde22082657bd13b
#
_entry.id   bc7dfe057c82c0d1bde22082657bd13b
#
_cell.length_a   1.000
_cell.length_b   1.000
_cell.length_c   1.000
_cell.angle_alpha   90.00
_cell.angle_beta   90.00
_cell.angle_gamma   90.00
#
_symmetry.space_group_name_H-M   'P 1'
#
loop_
_entity.id
_entity.type
_entity.pdbx_description
1 polymer ?
#
loop_
_entity_poly.entity_id
_entity_poly.type
_entity_poly.pdbx_seq_one_letter_code
_entity_poly.pdbx_strand_id
1 'polypeptide(L)'
;MCIRDRVKYLSVNDLGNRVWQIANQQASGDRDSTTLLSTVALGGDYARVRTHAKLVGQGGSTRQVALYFADGSQTHDFRTTQEHVAPKTTSDLLFKGAVNDVASSVYTGLIKIGPDARGTQAFQTNRNLTLSDGAWAKSVPNLEIDTNDVKCSHASTVGPIDEDQRFYLESRGIQPDVAERLVVLGFFDEVLEQLPVGSLAGELRELIGKKLHKAVIPGVLGVPA
;
A
#
# COMPACT_ATOMS: atom_id res chain seq x y z
N MET A 1 -5.23 -16.20 16.56
CA MET A 1 -3.95 -15.94 17.25
C MET A 1 -4.21 -16.00 18.74
N CYS A 2 -3.37 -16.67 19.49
CA CYS A 2 -3.48 -16.76 20.93
C CYS A 2 -2.98 -15.49 21.64
N ILE A 3 -3.14 -15.45 22.96
CA ILE A 3 -2.66 -14.36 23.81
C ILE A 3 -1.15 -14.14 23.63
N ARG A 4 -0.74 -12.91 23.37
CA ARG A 4 0.67 -12.49 23.16
C ARG A 4 1.39 -13.10 21.95
N ASP A 5 0.68 -13.76 21.05
CA ASP A 5 1.27 -14.25 19.80
C ASP A 5 1.73 -13.12 18.90
N ARG A 6 2.76 -13.40 18.09
CA ARG A 6 3.23 -12.50 17.05
C ARG A 6 3.26 -13.22 15.72
N VAL A 7 2.56 -12.67 14.73
CA VAL A 7 2.53 -13.18 13.36
C VAL A 7 2.98 -12.09 12.40
N LYS A 8 3.88 -12.46 11.51
CA LYS A 8 4.28 -11.64 10.36
C LYS A 8 3.99 -12.43 9.10
N TYR A 9 3.19 -11.86 8.21
CA TYR A 9 2.81 -12.45 6.94
C TYR A 9 3.22 -11.53 5.80
N LEU A 10 3.79 -12.10 4.75
CA LEU A 10 4.12 -11.40 3.52
C LEU A 10 3.57 -12.19 2.33
N SER A 11 2.80 -11.53 1.48
CA SER A 11 2.39 -12.02 0.16
C SER A 11 3.06 -11.17 -0.91
N VAL A 12 3.75 -11.81 -1.83
CA VAL A 12 4.33 -11.17 -3.01
C VAL A 12 3.63 -11.71 -4.24
N ASN A 13 3.07 -10.81 -5.03
CA ASN A 13 2.45 -11.08 -6.32
C ASN A 13 3.29 -10.42 -7.43
N ASP A 14 3.97 -11.25 -8.19
CA ASP A 14 4.66 -10.89 -9.45
C ASP A 14 4.14 -11.81 -10.56
N LEU A 15 2.82 -11.84 -10.72
CA LEU A 15 2.11 -12.70 -11.69
C LEU A 15 2.18 -12.10 -13.09
N GLY A 16 2.28 -12.96 -14.09
CA GLY A 16 2.30 -12.54 -15.48
C GLY A 16 0.98 -11.92 -15.95
N ASN A 17 1.04 -11.26 -17.11
CA ASN A 17 -0.15 -10.75 -17.81
C ASN A 17 -1.11 -11.90 -18.14
N ARG A 18 -2.42 -11.67 -18.16
CA ARG A 18 -3.50 -12.65 -18.33
C ARG A 18 -3.74 -13.55 -17.11
N VAL A 19 -3.27 -13.16 -15.95
CA VAL A 19 -3.56 -13.81 -14.66
C VAL A 19 -4.44 -12.91 -13.82
N TRP A 20 -5.53 -13.45 -13.30
CA TRP A 20 -6.38 -12.80 -12.30
C TRP A 20 -6.10 -13.40 -10.93
N GLN A 21 -5.83 -12.53 -9.97
CA GLN A 21 -5.68 -12.89 -8.57
C GLN A 21 -6.88 -12.37 -7.77
N ILE A 22 -7.55 -13.27 -7.04
CA ILE A 22 -8.55 -12.89 -6.03
C ILE A 22 -8.11 -13.52 -4.72
N ALA A 23 -7.66 -12.69 -3.78
CA ALA A 23 -7.13 -13.14 -2.50
C ALA A 23 -7.93 -12.57 -1.34
N ASN A 24 -8.08 -13.37 -0.28
CA ASN A 24 -8.68 -12.97 0.98
C ASN A 24 -7.74 -13.35 2.13
N GLN A 25 -7.28 -12.34 2.86
CA GLN A 25 -6.39 -12.48 4.01
C GLN A 25 -7.19 -12.09 5.25
N GLN A 26 -7.26 -12.98 6.24
CA GLN A 26 -7.95 -12.72 7.49
C GLN A 26 -7.05 -13.02 8.68
N ALA A 27 -7.03 -12.11 9.65
CA ALA A 27 -6.36 -12.32 10.92
C ALA A 27 -7.27 -11.90 12.07
N SER A 28 -7.31 -12.73 13.11
CA SER A 28 -7.98 -12.40 14.38
C SER A 28 -6.95 -12.36 15.49
N GLY A 29 -6.81 -11.22 16.15
CA GLY A 29 -5.85 -10.99 17.23
C GLY A 29 -6.53 -11.03 18.58
N ASP A 30 -6.05 -11.91 19.48
CA ASP A 30 -6.46 -11.97 20.86
C ASP A 30 -5.60 -11.05 21.73
N ARG A 31 -5.75 -11.14 23.05
CA ARG A 31 -5.12 -10.24 24.02
C ARG A 31 -3.62 -10.10 23.82
N ASP A 32 -3.16 -8.83 23.77
CA ASP A 32 -1.74 -8.46 23.64
C ASP A 32 -1.04 -9.08 22.39
N SER A 33 -1.78 -9.59 21.42
CA SER A 33 -1.23 -10.15 20.19
C SER A 33 -0.77 -9.06 19.22
N THR A 34 0.20 -9.39 18.37
CA THR A 34 0.72 -8.47 17.36
C THR A 34 0.70 -9.14 15.98
N THR A 35 0.10 -8.48 15.01
CA THR A 35 0.01 -8.98 13.63
C THR A 35 0.58 -7.97 12.64
N LEU A 36 1.45 -8.42 11.75
CA LEU A 36 1.88 -7.66 10.57
C LEU A 36 1.39 -8.40 9.32
N LEU A 37 0.51 -7.77 8.56
CA LEU A 37 0.03 -8.28 7.28
C LEU A 37 0.62 -7.41 6.16
N SER A 38 1.44 -8.01 5.32
CA SER A 38 2.15 -7.29 4.26
C SER A 38 1.80 -7.85 2.90
N THR A 39 1.62 -6.96 1.91
CA THR A 39 1.34 -7.32 0.52
C THR A 39 2.21 -6.52 -0.43
N VAL A 40 2.86 -7.20 -1.36
CA VAL A 40 3.52 -6.60 -2.52
C VAL A 40 2.81 -7.08 -3.77
N ALA A 41 2.28 -6.17 -4.59
CA ALA A 41 1.59 -6.50 -5.82
C ALA A 41 2.22 -5.76 -7.01
N LEU A 42 2.89 -6.52 -7.86
CA LEU A 42 3.63 -6.03 -9.03
C LEU A 42 3.10 -6.61 -10.35
N GLY A 43 2.22 -7.61 -10.29
CA GLY A 43 1.77 -8.33 -11.48
C GLY A 43 0.28 -8.69 -11.44
N GLY A 44 -0.11 -9.46 -12.47
CA GLY A 44 -1.49 -9.83 -12.73
C GLY A 44 -2.23 -8.77 -13.57
N ASP A 45 -3.07 -9.24 -14.49
CA ASP A 45 -3.95 -8.36 -15.27
C ASP A 45 -4.99 -7.68 -14.37
N TYR A 46 -5.53 -8.45 -13.44
CA TYR A 46 -6.38 -7.98 -12.37
C TYR A 46 -5.99 -8.62 -11.05
N ALA A 47 -5.69 -7.82 -10.02
CA ALA A 47 -5.37 -8.31 -8.68
C ALA A 47 -6.29 -7.66 -7.64
N ARG A 48 -7.18 -8.47 -7.03
CA ARG A 48 -7.99 -8.04 -5.89
C ARG A 48 -7.52 -8.72 -4.62
N VAL A 49 -7.14 -7.92 -3.63
CA VAL A 49 -6.74 -8.41 -2.31
C VAL A 49 -7.65 -7.78 -1.25
N ARG A 50 -8.36 -8.64 -0.51
CA ARG A 50 -9.09 -8.23 0.68
C ARG A 50 -8.27 -8.62 1.90
N THR A 51 -8.01 -7.66 2.78
CA THR A 51 -7.29 -7.88 4.04
C THR A 51 -8.17 -7.44 5.21
N HIS A 52 -8.51 -8.37 6.08
CA HIS A 52 -9.32 -8.11 7.28
C HIS A 52 -8.52 -8.48 8.53
N ALA A 53 -8.26 -7.50 9.37
CA ALA A 53 -7.68 -7.69 10.70
C ALA A 53 -8.71 -7.34 11.76
N LYS A 54 -9.04 -8.33 12.61
CA LYS A 54 -10.01 -8.21 13.70
C LYS A 54 -9.30 -8.33 15.04
N LEU A 55 -9.45 -7.34 15.91
CA LEU A 55 -8.83 -7.28 17.23
C LEU A 55 -9.91 -7.57 18.29
N VAL A 56 -9.93 -8.81 18.78
CA VAL A 56 -10.94 -9.32 19.72
C VAL A 56 -10.46 -9.34 21.17
N GLY A 57 -9.16 -9.19 21.40
CA GLY A 57 -8.56 -9.16 22.74
C GLY A 57 -7.96 -7.79 23.07
N GLN A 58 -8.08 -7.40 24.36
CA GLN A 58 -7.53 -6.14 24.84
C GLN A 58 -6.03 -6.05 24.58
N GLY A 59 -5.53 -4.87 24.17
CA GLY A 59 -4.11 -4.62 23.90
C GLY A 59 -3.60 -5.24 22.61
N GLY A 60 -4.46 -5.90 21.84
CA GLY A 60 -4.10 -6.43 20.53
C GLY A 60 -3.68 -5.33 19.55
N SER A 61 -2.70 -5.62 18.69
CA SER A 61 -2.21 -4.69 17.69
C SER A 61 -2.10 -5.33 16.32
N THR A 62 -2.41 -4.55 15.27
CA THR A 62 -2.22 -4.97 13.88
C THR A 62 -1.58 -3.86 13.06
N ARG A 63 -0.70 -4.27 12.17
CA ARG A 63 -0.16 -3.41 11.13
C ARG A 63 -0.43 -4.02 9.76
N GLN A 64 -0.95 -3.21 8.85
CA GLN A 64 -1.16 -3.59 7.45
C GLN A 64 -0.28 -2.72 6.57
N VAL A 65 0.57 -3.35 5.76
CA VAL A 65 1.53 -2.64 4.90
C VAL A 65 1.41 -3.17 3.49
N ALA A 66 1.31 -2.28 2.50
CA ALA A 66 1.34 -2.72 1.10
C ALA A 66 2.12 -1.77 0.21
N LEU A 67 2.79 -2.40 -0.75
CA LEU A 67 3.40 -1.77 -1.90
C LEU A 67 2.76 -2.37 -3.15
N TYR A 68 2.33 -1.53 -4.09
CA TYR A 68 1.82 -2.00 -5.37
C TYR A 68 2.23 -1.06 -6.51
N PHE A 69 2.52 -1.67 -7.65
CA PHE A 69 2.84 -0.94 -8.86
C PHE A 69 2.14 -1.60 -10.06
N ALA A 70 1.14 -0.93 -10.61
CA ALA A 70 0.43 -1.34 -11.81
C ALA A 70 0.95 -0.58 -13.04
N ASP A 71 1.24 -1.31 -14.12
CA ASP A 71 1.66 -0.77 -15.42
C ASP A 71 0.84 -1.39 -16.56
N GLY A 72 1.00 -0.88 -17.78
CA GLY A 72 0.21 -1.31 -18.93
C GLY A 72 -1.29 -1.09 -18.69
N SER A 73 -2.09 -2.15 -18.74
CA SER A 73 -3.54 -2.12 -18.48
C SER A 73 -3.96 -2.81 -17.18
N GLN A 74 -3.03 -3.04 -16.28
CA GLN A 74 -3.28 -3.75 -15.03
C GLN A 74 -4.26 -2.99 -14.13
N THR A 75 -5.04 -3.74 -13.36
CA THR A 75 -5.92 -3.18 -12.31
C THR A 75 -5.63 -3.82 -10.97
N HIS A 76 -5.25 -3.01 -9.97
CA HIS A 76 -5.05 -3.45 -8.59
C HIS A 76 -6.16 -2.92 -7.69
N ASP A 77 -6.95 -3.80 -7.04
CA ASP A 77 -8.06 -3.47 -6.14
C ASP A 77 -7.77 -4.00 -4.72
N PHE A 78 -7.51 -3.08 -3.80
CA PHE A 78 -7.25 -3.40 -2.40
C PHE A 78 -8.44 -3.01 -1.53
N ARG A 79 -8.88 -3.96 -0.69
CA ARG A 79 -9.95 -3.72 0.29
C ARG A 79 -9.47 -4.11 1.67
N THR A 80 -9.44 -3.15 2.58
CA THR A 80 -8.94 -3.39 3.93
C THR A 80 -10.02 -3.14 4.97
N THR A 81 -10.01 -3.95 6.03
CA THR A 81 -10.82 -3.71 7.22
C THR A 81 -9.94 -3.83 8.45
N GLN A 82 -9.94 -2.78 9.27
CA GLN A 82 -9.33 -2.75 10.59
C GLN A 82 -10.49 -2.74 11.60
N GLU A 83 -10.84 -3.91 12.15
CA GLU A 83 -11.98 -4.09 13.05
C GLU A 83 -11.51 -4.19 14.51
N HIS A 84 -11.96 -3.25 15.32
CA HIS A 84 -11.66 -3.17 16.74
C HIS A 84 -12.90 -3.54 17.55
N VAL A 85 -12.84 -4.66 18.27
CA VAL A 85 -13.93 -5.17 19.12
C VAL A 85 -13.60 -4.98 20.60
N ALA A 86 -12.33 -5.19 20.96
CA ALA A 86 -11.85 -5.10 22.33
C ALA A 86 -11.22 -3.72 22.63
N PRO A 87 -11.15 -3.30 23.91
CA PRO A 87 -10.58 -2.02 24.29
C PRO A 87 -9.06 -1.98 24.17
N LYS A 88 -8.51 -0.77 24.09
CA LYS A 88 -7.06 -0.45 24.06
C LYS A 88 -6.32 -1.19 22.94
N THR A 89 -6.96 -1.36 21.80
CA THR A 89 -6.36 -1.98 20.61
C THR A 89 -5.75 -0.93 19.69
N THR A 90 -4.76 -1.34 18.90
CA THR A 90 -4.06 -0.43 17.98
C THR A 90 -4.02 -1.01 16.57
N SER A 91 -4.35 -0.19 15.59
CA SER A 91 -4.12 -0.53 14.17
C SER A 91 -3.43 0.59 13.42
N ASP A 92 -2.53 0.23 12.52
CA ASP A 92 -1.86 1.15 11.62
C ASP A 92 -1.83 0.54 10.21
N LEU A 93 -2.16 1.35 9.21
CA LEU A 93 -2.13 0.94 7.81
C LEU A 93 -1.32 1.92 6.99
N LEU A 94 -0.36 1.39 6.25
CA LEU A 94 0.42 2.14 5.27
C LEU A 94 0.39 1.42 3.92
N PHE A 95 -0.37 1.96 2.97
CA PHE A 95 -0.44 1.47 1.60
C PHE A 95 0.10 2.53 0.65
N LYS A 96 1.13 2.18 -0.12
CA LYS A 96 1.69 3.02 -1.16
C LYS A 96 1.62 2.35 -2.51
N GLY A 97 1.11 3.07 -3.50
CA GLY A 97 0.97 2.59 -4.86
C GLY A 97 1.52 3.54 -5.91
N ALA A 98 1.86 3.00 -7.06
CA ALA A 98 2.10 3.75 -8.27
C ALA A 98 1.30 3.12 -9.43
N VAL A 99 0.80 3.96 -10.32
CA VAL A 99 0.10 3.53 -11.54
C VAL A 99 0.67 4.24 -12.74
N ASN A 100 0.90 3.49 -13.82
CA ASN A 100 1.51 4.00 -15.04
C ASN A 100 0.76 3.52 -16.29
N ASP A 101 1.07 4.09 -17.47
CA ASP A 101 0.44 3.82 -18.76
C ASP A 101 -1.07 4.11 -18.72
N VAL A 102 -1.91 3.06 -18.81
CA VAL A 102 -3.38 3.14 -18.66
C VAL A 102 -3.86 2.26 -17.49
N ALA A 103 -2.94 1.88 -16.61
CA ALA A 103 -3.25 1.06 -15.45
C ALA A 103 -4.07 1.81 -14.41
N SER A 104 -4.71 1.05 -13.55
CA SER A 104 -5.57 1.61 -12.51
C SER A 104 -5.38 0.95 -11.16
N SER A 105 -5.63 1.71 -10.09
CA SER A 105 -5.72 1.17 -8.74
C SER A 105 -6.94 1.68 -8.01
N VAL A 106 -7.55 0.79 -7.22
CA VAL A 106 -8.65 1.13 -6.31
C VAL A 106 -8.27 0.68 -4.91
N TYR A 107 -8.34 1.59 -3.97
CA TYR A 107 -8.22 1.29 -2.56
C TYR A 107 -9.53 1.62 -1.84
N THR A 108 -10.07 0.67 -1.10
CA THR A 108 -11.23 0.87 -0.22
C THR A 108 -10.86 0.41 1.18
N GLY A 109 -10.77 1.32 2.12
CA GLY A 109 -10.44 1.05 3.51
C GLY A 109 -11.61 1.27 4.44
N LEU A 110 -11.73 0.46 5.47
CA LEU A 110 -12.67 0.62 6.56
C LEU A 110 -11.94 0.47 7.89
N ILE A 111 -12.03 1.49 8.74
CA ILE A 111 -11.75 1.35 10.17
C ILE A 111 -13.10 1.22 10.86
N LYS A 112 -13.31 0.10 11.56
CA LYS A 112 -14.52 -0.18 12.31
C LYS A 112 -14.19 -0.33 13.79
N ILE A 113 -14.77 0.55 14.61
CA ILE A 113 -14.54 0.57 16.07
C ILE A 113 -15.87 0.35 16.77
N GLY A 114 -15.99 -0.81 17.41
CA GLY A 114 -17.21 -1.20 18.12
C GLY A 114 -17.42 -0.43 19.44
N PRO A 115 -18.61 -0.55 20.05
CA PRO A 115 -19.00 0.23 21.23
C PRO A 115 -18.13 -0.04 22.46
N ASP A 116 -17.56 -1.24 22.59
CA ASP A 116 -16.72 -1.64 23.72
C ASP A 116 -15.21 -1.39 23.47
N ALA A 117 -14.82 -0.94 22.28
CA ALA A 117 -13.43 -0.74 21.89
C ALA A 117 -12.85 0.62 22.34
N ARG A 118 -13.04 0.96 23.61
CA ARG A 118 -12.55 2.22 24.20
C ARG A 118 -11.02 2.25 24.27
N GLY A 119 -10.43 3.43 24.13
CA GLY A 119 -8.99 3.64 24.15
C GLY A 119 -8.28 3.12 22.91
N THR A 120 -9.02 2.85 21.82
CA THR A 120 -8.47 2.42 20.54
C THR A 120 -7.70 3.54 19.86
N GLN A 121 -6.60 3.15 19.19
CA GLN A 121 -5.84 4.01 18.27
C GLN A 121 -5.82 3.35 16.89
N ALA A 122 -6.37 4.02 15.88
CA ALA A 122 -6.51 3.47 14.54
C ALA A 122 -6.15 4.50 13.47
N PHE A 123 -5.14 4.18 12.68
CA PHE A 123 -4.64 5.06 11.63
C PHE A 123 -4.61 4.34 10.29
N GLN A 124 -4.91 5.09 9.22
CA GLN A 124 -4.91 4.57 7.86
C GLN A 124 -4.29 5.59 6.92
N THR A 125 -3.24 5.20 6.23
CA THR A 125 -2.57 6.04 5.23
C THR A 125 -2.54 5.31 3.89
N ASN A 126 -3.13 5.92 2.84
CA ASN A 126 -3.00 5.45 1.47
C ASN A 126 -2.48 6.57 0.57
N ARG A 127 -1.36 6.32 -0.10
CA ARG A 127 -0.73 7.27 -1.02
C ARG A 127 -0.51 6.62 -2.37
N ASN A 128 -0.89 7.33 -3.44
CA ASN A 128 -0.74 6.85 -4.80
C ASN A 128 -0.04 7.88 -5.67
N LEU A 129 0.93 7.43 -6.46
CA LEU A 129 1.52 8.19 -7.54
C LEU A 129 0.86 7.81 -8.88
N THR A 130 0.47 8.81 -9.65
CA THR A 130 0.08 8.67 -11.05
C THR A 130 1.26 9.11 -11.93
N LEU A 131 1.81 8.17 -12.71
CA LEU A 131 3.04 8.39 -13.46
C LEU A 131 2.78 8.76 -14.93
N SER A 132 1.53 8.65 -15.39
CA SER A 132 1.11 8.97 -16.75
C SER A 132 -0.31 9.50 -16.79
N ASP A 133 -0.66 10.24 -17.84
CA ASP A 133 -1.99 10.87 -18.00
C ASP A 133 -3.12 9.85 -18.15
N GLY A 134 -2.83 8.65 -18.67
CA GLY A 134 -3.81 7.58 -18.84
C GLY A 134 -4.06 6.77 -17.56
N ALA A 135 -3.15 6.85 -16.59
CA ALA A 135 -3.26 6.12 -15.35
C ALA A 135 -4.15 6.83 -14.33
N TRP A 136 -4.85 6.06 -13.51
CA TRP A 136 -5.66 6.64 -12.44
C TRP A 136 -5.65 5.79 -11.17
N ALA A 137 -5.82 6.45 -10.04
CA ALA A 137 -5.97 5.80 -8.75
C ALA A 137 -7.18 6.36 -8.01
N LYS A 138 -7.93 5.51 -7.32
CA LYS A 138 -9.06 5.90 -6.48
C LYS A 138 -8.85 5.40 -5.05
N SER A 139 -8.98 6.29 -4.09
CA SER A 139 -8.86 5.96 -2.67
C SER A 139 -10.16 6.34 -1.95
N VAL A 140 -10.76 5.37 -1.25
CA VAL A 140 -12.04 5.51 -0.54
C VAL A 140 -11.86 5.04 0.90
N PRO A 141 -11.34 5.90 1.80
CA PRO A 141 -11.26 5.60 3.22
C PRO A 141 -12.62 5.80 3.89
N ASN A 142 -13.01 4.86 4.75
CA ASN A 142 -14.26 4.91 5.51
C ASN A 142 -13.97 4.70 7.00
N LEU A 143 -14.80 5.32 7.85
CA LEU A 143 -14.77 5.20 9.32
C LEU A 143 -16.17 4.84 9.82
N GLU A 144 -16.27 3.78 10.64
CA GLU A 144 -17.45 3.42 11.43
C GLU A 144 -17.03 3.38 12.90
N ILE A 145 -17.48 4.35 13.69
CA ILE A 145 -17.00 4.54 15.07
C ILE A 145 -18.19 4.62 16.01
N ASP A 146 -18.34 3.62 16.87
CA ASP A 146 -19.47 3.47 17.80
C ASP A 146 -19.12 3.90 19.24
N THR A 147 -17.96 4.52 19.48
CA THR A 147 -17.51 5.02 20.79
C THR A 147 -16.72 6.33 20.67
N ASN A 148 -16.80 7.19 21.68
CA ASN A 148 -16.14 8.51 21.67
C ASN A 148 -14.71 8.50 22.24
N ASP A 149 -14.30 7.44 22.92
CA ASP A 149 -12.97 7.34 23.55
C ASP A 149 -11.98 6.64 22.60
N VAL A 150 -11.62 7.33 21.52
CA VAL A 150 -10.71 6.79 20.49
C VAL A 150 -9.84 7.88 19.87
N LYS A 151 -8.71 7.47 19.30
CA LYS A 151 -7.90 8.27 18.37
C LYS A 151 -7.94 7.59 17.00
N CYS A 152 -8.64 8.18 16.06
CA CYS A 152 -8.83 7.61 14.75
C CYS A 152 -8.65 8.67 13.67
N SER A 153 -7.86 8.34 12.64
CA SER A 153 -7.71 9.20 11.47
C SER A 153 -7.38 8.42 10.21
N HIS A 154 -7.66 9.03 9.07
CA HIS A 154 -7.16 8.57 7.78
C HIS A 154 -6.48 9.69 7.01
N ALA A 155 -5.51 9.33 6.17
CA ALA A 155 -4.88 10.20 5.19
C ALA A 155 -4.88 9.51 3.83
N SER A 156 -5.31 10.24 2.80
CA SER A 156 -5.35 9.72 1.44
C SER A 156 -4.84 10.78 0.47
N THR A 157 -3.90 10.38 -0.39
CA THR A 157 -3.38 11.22 -1.46
C THR A 157 -3.30 10.45 -2.76
N VAL A 158 -3.65 11.14 -3.85
CA VAL A 158 -3.45 10.68 -5.23
C VAL A 158 -2.91 11.87 -6.01
N GLY A 159 -1.79 11.72 -6.66
CA GLY A 159 -1.19 12.80 -7.43
C GLY A 159 0.05 12.36 -8.22
N PRO A 160 0.55 13.23 -9.09
CA PRO A 160 1.79 13.00 -9.81
C PRO A 160 3.01 12.99 -8.87
N ILE A 161 4.17 12.77 -9.44
CA ILE A 161 5.46 12.94 -8.77
C ILE A 161 5.62 14.40 -8.37
N ASP A 162 6.26 14.62 -7.23
CA ASP A 162 6.64 15.95 -6.76
C ASP A 162 7.66 16.57 -7.71
N GLU A 163 7.24 17.58 -8.45
CA GLU A 163 8.04 18.29 -9.44
C GLU A 163 9.24 19.02 -8.83
N ASP A 164 9.14 19.49 -7.59
CA ASP A 164 10.23 20.16 -6.90
C ASP A 164 11.36 19.16 -6.56
N GLN A 165 10.99 17.96 -6.15
CA GLN A 165 11.97 16.88 -5.92
C GLN A 165 12.65 16.47 -7.23
N ARG A 166 11.90 16.30 -8.33
CA ARG A 166 12.44 16.01 -9.64
C ARG A 166 13.38 17.11 -10.10
N PHE A 167 12.95 18.36 -10.08
CA PHE A 167 13.74 19.53 -10.46
C PHE A 167 15.03 19.65 -9.65
N TYR A 168 14.96 19.40 -8.33
CA TYR A 168 16.15 19.42 -7.48
C TYR A 168 17.21 18.40 -7.96
N LEU A 169 16.81 17.18 -8.29
CA LEU A 169 17.72 16.15 -8.80
C LEU A 169 18.30 16.53 -10.17
N GLU A 170 17.46 17.01 -11.08
CA GLU A 170 17.88 17.46 -12.41
C GLU A 170 18.85 18.66 -12.33
N SER A 171 18.62 19.60 -11.43
CA SER A 171 19.53 20.74 -11.20
C SER A 171 20.90 20.31 -10.69
N ARG A 172 21.04 19.10 -10.17
CA ARG A 172 22.32 18.46 -9.79
C ARG A 172 22.95 17.63 -10.88
N GLY A 173 22.42 17.67 -12.10
CA GLY A 173 22.94 16.96 -13.27
C GLY A 173 22.46 15.51 -13.39
N ILE A 174 21.45 15.10 -12.64
CA ILE A 174 20.83 13.79 -12.79
C ILE A 174 19.90 13.84 -14.00
N GLN A 175 20.00 12.84 -14.88
CA GLN A 175 19.14 12.75 -16.06
C GLN A 175 17.67 12.61 -15.64
N PRO A 176 16.71 13.20 -16.39
CA PRO A 176 15.29 13.24 -15.99
C PRO A 176 14.68 11.87 -15.69
N ASP A 177 14.97 10.86 -16.50
CA ASP A 177 14.50 9.48 -16.31
C ASP A 177 15.06 8.82 -15.03
N VAL A 178 16.32 9.14 -14.71
CA VAL A 178 16.96 8.68 -13.48
C VAL A 178 16.41 9.41 -12.27
N ALA A 179 16.15 10.72 -12.38
CA ALA A 179 15.57 11.53 -11.31
C ALA A 179 14.18 11.02 -10.94
N GLU A 180 13.32 10.80 -11.93
CA GLU A 180 11.98 10.24 -11.73
C GLU A 180 12.04 8.88 -11.03
N ARG A 181 12.90 7.98 -11.53
CA ARG A 181 13.10 6.66 -10.92
C ARG A 181 13.55 6.75 -9.47
N LEU A 182 14.45 7.67 -9.13
CA LEU A 182 14.91 7.86 -7.75
C LEU A 182 13.77 8.35 -6.85
N VAL A 183 12.94 9.26 -7.32
CA VAL A 183 11.78 9.75 -6.56
C VAL A 183 10.78 8.61 -6.29
N VAL A 184 10.45 7.80 -7.31
CA VAL A 184 9.51 6.68 -7.15
C VAL A 184 10.08 5.59 -6.24
N LEU A 185 11.36 5.25 -6.37
CA LEU A 185 12.00 4.27 -5.47
C LEU A 185 12.02 4.79 -4.03
N GLY A 186 12.39 6.06 -3.81
CA GLY A 186 12.36 6.68 -2.49
C GLY A 186 10.95 6.74 -1.89
N PHE A 187 9.92 6.93 -2.73
CA PHE A 187 8.54 6.86 -2.28
C PHE A 187 8.18 5.48 -1.70
N PHE A 188 8.71 4.40 -2.27
CA PHE A 188 8.45 3.04 -1.79
C PHE A 188 9.34 2.61 -0.62
N ASP A 189 10.47 3.25 -0.37
CA ASP A 189 11.43 2.84 0.67
C ASP A 189 10.78 2.76 2.06
N GLU A 190 9.87 3.67 2.40
CA GLU A 190 9.14 3.64 3.68
C GLU A 190 8.33 2.34 3.88
N VAL A 191 7.82 1.75 2.81
CA VAL A 191 7.12 0.46 2.86
C VAL A 191 8.11 -0.70 2.89
N LEU A 192 9.14 -0.64 2.03
CA LEU A 192 10.15 -1.71 1.93
C LEU A 192 10.86 -1.96 3.25
N GLU A 193 11.15 -0.90 4.02
CA GLU A 193 11.77 -0.99 5.35
C GLU A 193 10.87 -1.65 6.39
N GLN A 194 9.55 -1.67 6.17
CA GLN A 194 8.57 -2.24 7.08
C GLN A 194 8.19 -3.69 6.75
N LEU A 195 8.66 -4.22 5.62
CA LEU A 195 8.40 -5.60 5.24
C LEU A 195 9.08 -6.57 6.21
N PRO A 196 8.43 -7.71 6.53
CA PRO A 196 8.95 -8.65 7.54
C PRO A 196 10.21 -9.40 7.10
N VAL A 197 10.57 -9.35 5.83
CA VAL A 197 11.71 -10.05 5.23
C VAL A 197 12.62 -9.05 4.55
N GLY A 198 13.54 -8.46 5.30
CA GLY A 198 14.45 -7.40 4.81
C GLY A 198 15.38 -7.86 3.67
N SER A 199 15.69 -9.15 3.57
CA SER A 199 16.49 -9.72 2.47
C SER A 199 15.81 -9.57 1.09
N LEU A 200 14.49 -9.45 1.03
CA LEU A 200 13.74 -9.25 -0.22
C LEU A 200 13.73 -7.79 -0.69
N ALA A 201 14.09 -6.84 0.14
CA ALA A 201 13.99 -5.41 -0.21
C ALA A 201 14.84 -5.05 -1.45
N GLY A 202 16.02 -5.63 -1.60
CA GLY A 202 16.88 -5.45 -2.78
C GLY A 202 16.24 -5.98 -4.05
N GLU A 203 15.72 -7.21 -4.01
CA GLU A 203 15.04 -7.86 -5.14
C GLU A 203 13.77 -7.09 -5.54
N LEU A 204 12.98 -6.65 -4.57
CA LEU A 204 11.79 -5.85 -4.83
C LEU A 204 12.12 -4.48 -5.45
N ARG A 205 13.20 -3.81 -5.02
CA ARG A 205 13.68 -2.58 -5.68
C ARG A 205 14.06 -2.82 -7.13
N GLU A 206 14.71 -3.94 -7.43
CA GLU A 206 15.04 -4.30 -8.82
C GLU A 206 13.79 -4.54 -9.67
N LEU A 207 12.79 -5.25 -9.13
CA LEU A 207 11.53 -5.50 -9.83
C LEU A 207 10.77 -4.20 -10.10
N ILE A 208 10.68 -3.30 -9.13
CA ILE A 208 10.10 -1.97 -9.31
C ILE A 208 10.89 -1.17 -10.36
N GLY A 209 12.22 -1.21 -10.29
CA GLY A 209 13.08 -0.55 -11.27
C GLY A 209 12.89 -1.06 -12.70
N LYS A 210 12.68 -2.37 -12.88
CA LYS A 210 12.37 -2.98 -14.19
C LYS A 210 11.02 -2.51 -14.75
N LYS A 211 10.02 -2.33 -13.89
CA LYS A 211 8.70 -1.80 -14.28
C LYS A 211 8.81 -0.34 -14.73
N LEU A 212 9.59 0.48 -14.03
CA LEU A 212 9.86 1.88 -14.40
C LEU A 212 10.60 2.00 -15.73
N HIS A 213 11.51 1.07 -16.09
CA HIS A 213 12.19 1.08 -17.39
C HIS A 213 11.31 0.67 -18.57
N LYS A 214 10.26 -0.12 -18.35
CA LYS A 214 9.28 -0.48 -19.39
C LYS A 214 8.30 0.66 -19.68
N ALA A 215 8.18 1.61 -18.78
CA ALA A 215 7.37 2.79 -18.92
C ALA A 215 8.03 3.72 -19.95
N VAL A 216 7.60 3.67 -21.19
CA VAL A 216 7.93 4.68 -22.20
C VAL A 216 7.14 5.93 -21.84
N ILE A 217 7.81 6.91 -21.24
CA ILE A 217 7.19 8.22 -21.01
C ILE A 217 7.11 8.94 -22.36
N PRO A 218 5.90 9.22 -22.89
CA PRO A 218 5.77 9.99 -24.11
C PRO A 218 6.38 11.40 -23.90
N GLY A 219 7.45 11.70 -24.62
CA GLY A 219 8.05 13.04 -24.65
C GLY A 219 9.52 13.14 -24.20
N VAL A 220 10.14 12.09 -23.68
CA VAL A 220 11.54 12.15 -23.18
C VAL A 220 12.56 11.51 -24.12
N LEU A 221 12.16 10.62 -24.99
CA LEU A 221 13.00 10.11 -26.07
C LEU A 221 12.31 10.42 -27.39
N GLY A 222 12.91 11.32 -28.21
CA GLY A 222 12.40 11.76 -29.51
C GLY A 222 12.11 10.62 -30.49
N VAL A 223 11.07 9.87 -30.23
CA VAL A 223 10.45 8.95 -31.19
C VAL A 223 9.26 9.70 -31.80
N PRO A 224 9.27 9.94 -33.13
CA PRO A 224 8.15 10.58 -33.79
C PRO A 224 6.90 9.70 -33.69
N ALA A 225 5.75 10.38 -33.57
CA ALA A 225 4.42 9.82 -33.53
C ALA A 225 4.10 8.92 -34.73
#